data_ce7a7ea48ae46d27ea22dc0998d45a4a
#
_entry.id   ce7a7ea48ae46d27ea22dc0998d45a4a
#
_cell.length_a   1.000
_cell.length_b   1.000
_cell.length_c   1.000
_cell.angle_alpha   90.00
_cell.angle_beta   90.00
_cell.angle_gamma   90.00
#
_symmetry.space_group_name_H-M   'P 1'
#
loop_
_entity.id
_entity.type
_entity.pdbx_description
1 polymer ?
#
loop_
_entity_poly.entity_id
_entity_poly.type
_entity_poly.pdbx_seq_one_letter_code
_entity_poly.pdbx_strand_id
1 'polypeptide(L)'
;VLTFIGLLMIGVPFAFTLGIVSMVFSLIPIFGTILSTIPIVIMGLTISFSTGFLALLWILLIHFIEGNFLNPKIMGTAAQIHPALIVFALVTGEHVAGIAGALLAVPLYSILQTFFFFLKSMVEELEKDRTAAA
;
A
#
# COMPACT_ATOMS: atom_id res chain seq x y z
N VAL A 1 11.36 4.87 1.98
CA VAL A 1 12.57 5.46 2.58
C VAL A 1 13.08 4.58 3.71
N LEU A 2 12.29 4.22 4.71
CA LEU A 2 12.70 3.36 5.83
C LEU A 2 13.25 2.01 5.36
N THR A 3 12.63 1.39 4.35
CA THR A 3 13.09 0.16 3.72
C THR A 3 14.52 0.30 3.20
N PHE A 4 14.78 1.33 2.40
CA PHE A 4 16.12 1.60 1.85
C PHE A 4 17.18 1.78 2.94
N ILE A 5 16.88 2.62 3.94
CA ILE A 5 17.83 2.92 5.03
C ILE A 5 18.16 1.63 5.81
N GLY A 6 17.17 0.83 6.17
CA GLY A 6 17.41 -0.40 6.91
C GLY A 6 18.17 -1.45 6.11
N LEU A 7 17.86 -1.62 4.82
CA LEU A 7 18.59 -2.54 3.95
C LEU A 7 20.06 -2.12 3.78
N LEU A 8 20.31 -0.82 3.72
CA LEU A 8 21.68 -0.27 3.67
C LEU A 8 22.45 -0.57 4.96
N MET A 9 21.80 -0.37 6.11
CA MET A 9 22.40 -0.65 7.43
C MET A 9 22.70 -2.14 7.65
N ILE A 10 21.84 -3.01 7.15
CA ILE A 10 21.99 -4.48 7.24
C ILE A 10 23.06 -4.99 6.25
N GLY A 11 23.39 -4.20 5.22
CA GLY A 11 24.35 -4.58 4.19
C GLY A 11 23.76 -5.44 3.08
N VAL A 12 22.44 -5.31 2.83
CA VAL A 12 21.78 -6.02 1.72
C VAL A 12 22.22 -5.40 0.39
N PRO A 13 22.70 -6.19 -0.60
CA PRO A 13 23.11 -5.67 -1.88
C PRO A 13 21.90 -5.08 -2.64
N PHE A 14 22.19 -4.11 -3.49
CA PHE A 14 21.16 -3.40 -4.28
C PHE A 14 20.05 -2.77 -3.42
N ALA A 15 20.35 -2.32 -2.18
CA ALA A 15 19.39 -1.71 -1.26
C ALA A 15 18.57 -0.58 -1.92
N PHE A 16 19.20 0.23 -2.77
CA PHE A 16 18.51 1.32 -3.48
C PHE A 16 17.46 0.78 -4.46
N THR A 17 17.83 -0.18 -5.29
CA THR A 17 16.92 -0.81 -6.26
C THR A 17 15.78 -1.52 -5.54
N LEU A 18 16.06 -2.28 -4.47
CA LEU A 18 15.06 -2.95 -3.65
C LEU A 18 14.13 -1.95 -2.95
N GLY A 19 14.65 -0.80 -2.55
CA GLY A 19 13.85 0.30 -2.00
C GLY A 19 12.87 0.88 -3.02
N ILE A 20 13.29 1.05 -4.29
CA ILE A 20 12.42 1.49 -5.38
C ILE A 20 11.36 0.42 -5.69
N VAL A 21 11.75 -0.84 -5.78
CA VAL A 21 10.83 -1.96 -6.00
C VAL A 21 9.77 -2.00 -4.90
N SER A 22 10.17 -1.86 -3.63
CA SER A 22 9.24 -1.80 -2.51
C SER A 22 8.30 -0.60 -2.60
N MET A 23 8.78 0.55 -3.05
CA MET A 23 7.95 1.75 -3.25
C MET A 23 6.89 1.52 -4.32
N VAL A 24 7.26 0.92 -5.45
CA VAL A 24 6.31 0.59 -6.52
C VAL A 24 5.27 -0.42 -6.05
N PHE A 25 5.70 -1.48 -5.39
CA PHE A 25 4.76 -2.48 -4.88
C PHE A 25 3.87 -1.95 -3.76
N SER A 26 4.32 -0.96 -2.97
CA SER A 26 3.51 -0.35 -1.90
C SER A 26 2.24 0.36 -2.42
N LEU A 27 2.13 0.59 -3.72
CA LEU A 27 0.89 1.07 -4.35
C LEU A 27 -0.26 0.04 -4.23
N ILE A 28 0.07 -1.23 -4.03
CA ILE A 28 -0.90 -2.30 -3.84
C ILE A 28 -0.94 -2.66 -2.34
N PRO A 29 -1.94 -2.21 -1.56
CA PRO A 29 -2.05 -2.53 -0.14
C PRO A 29 -2.06 -4.04 0.10
N ILE A 30 -1.40 -4.50 1.15
CA ILE A 30 -1.28 -5.91 1.56
C ILE A 30 -0.39 -6.72 0.60
N PHE A 31 -0.73 -6.78 -0.68
CA PHE A 31 0.02 -7.57 -1.68
C PHE A 31 1.41 -7.00 -1.94
N GLY A 32 1.53 -5.69 -1.98
CA GLY A 32 2.81 -5.02 -2.26
C GLY A 32 3.87 -5.31 -1.21
N THR A 33 3.45 -5.39 0.05
CA THR A 33 4.34 -5.74 1.16
C THR A 33 4.89 -7.16 1.03
N ILE A 34 4.04 -8.12 0.70
CA ILE A 34 4.42 -9.52 0.49
C ILE A 34 5.36 -9.65 -0.72
N LEU A 35 4.97 -9.05 -1.85
CA LEU A 35 5.74 -9.11 -3.10
C LEU A 35 7.12 -8.46 -2.96
N SER A 36 7.24 -7.34 -2.24
CA SER A 36 8.54 -6.69 -2.02
C SER A 36 9.43 -7.45 -1.03
N THR A 37 8.86 -8.17 -0.08
CA THR A 37 9.60 -8.94 0.91
C THR A 37 10.40 -10.08 0.28
N ILE A 38 9.84 -10.74 -0.72
CA ILE A 38 10.47 -11.90 -1.38
C ILE A 38 11.85 -11.53 -1.97
N PRO A 39 11.99 -10.57 -2.89
CA PRO A 39 13.29 -10.24 -3.45
C PRO A 39 14.27 -9.69 -2.41
N ILE A 40 13.79 -8.96 -1.41
CA ILE A 40 14.64 -8.42 -0.34
C ILE A 40 15.28 -9.54 0.47
N VAL A 41 14.49 -10.53 0.90
CA VAL A 41 14.99 -11.66 1.68
C VAL A 41 15.93 -12.53 0.85
N ILE A 42 15.57 -12.81 -0.41
CA ILE A 42 16.44 -13.58 -1.31
C ILE A 42 17.81 -12.88 -1.45
N MET A 43 17.83 -11.58 -1.70
CA MET A 43 19.07 -10.83 -1.84
C MET A 43 19.88 -10.81 -0.53
N GLY A 44 19.24 -10.70 0.62
CA GLY A 44 19.91 -10.84 1.92
C GLY A 44 20.53 -12.22 2.12
N LEU A 45 19.83 -13.29 1.73
CA LEU A 45 20.30 -14.67 1.82
C LEU A 45 21.51 -14.96 0.91
N THR A 46 21.70 -14.21 -0.18
CA THR A 46 22.90 -14.35 -1.03
C THR A 46 24.19 -13.96 -0.29
N ILE A 47 24.10 -13.12 0.73
CA ILE A 47 25.24 -12.72 1.57
C ILE A 47 25.45 -13.72 2.69
N SER A 48 24.42 -13.91 3.52
CA SER A 48 24.42 -14.89 4.61
C SER A 48 23.01 -15.14 5.10
N PHE A 49 22.80 -16.25 5.80
CA PHE A 49 21.54 -16.54 6.48
C PHE A 49 21.15 -15.42 7.47
N SER A 50 22.13 -14.92 8.22
CA SER A 50 21.91 -13.83 9.18
C SER A 50 21.44 -12.55 8.50
N THR A 51 22.05 -12.18 7.37
CA THR A 51 21.65 -10.98 6.60
C THR A 51 20.23 -11.11 6.06
N GLY A 52 19.87 -12.27 5.49
CA GLY A 52 18.52 -12.53 5.01
C GLY A 52 17.49 -12.53 6.13
N PHE A 53 17.83 -13.12 7.28
CA PHE A 53 16.95 -13.14 8.45
C PHE A 53 16.74 -11.73 9.04
N LEU A 54 17.80 -10.94 9.16
CA LEU A 54 17.71 -9.54 9.62
C LEU A 54 16.90 -8.68 8.65
N ALA A 55 17.07 -8.87 7.35
CA ALA A 55 16.27 -8.19 6.33
C ALA A 55 14.79 -8.53 6.46
N LEU A 56 14.46 -9.80 6.68
CA LEU A 56 13.07 -10.23 6.93
C LEU A 56 12.49 -9.57 8.19
N LEU A 57 13.22 -9.60 9.31
CA LEU A 57 12.77 -8.97 10.56
C LEU A 57 12.57 -7.45 10.37
N TRP A 58 13.49 -6.79 9.66
CA TRP A 58 13.38 -5.37 9.38
C TRP A 58 12.13 -5.02 8.56
N ILE A 59 11.88 -5.78 7.51
CA ILE A 59 10.67 -5.58 6.68
C ILE A 59 9.40 -5.84 7.47
N LEU A 60 9.34 -6.91 8.28
CA LEU A 60 8.20 -7.18 9.15
C LEU A 60 7.96 -6.05 10.15
N LEU A 61 9.03 -5.50 10.73
CA LEU A 61 8.94 -4.34 11.61
C LEU A 61 8.37 -3.10 10.91
N ILE A 62 8.84 -2.81 9.69
CA ILE A 62 8.29 -1.71 8.88
C ILE A 62 6.80 -1.93 8.62
N HIS A 63 6.41 -3.10 8.17
CA HIS A 63 5.00 -3.41 7.88
C HIS A 63 4.13 -3.32 9.14
N PHE A 64 4.65 -3.72 10.28
CA PHE A 64 3.97 -3.57 11.56
C PHE A 64 3.76 -2.09 11.90
N ILE A 65 4.78 -1.26 11.74
CA ILE A 65 4.69 0.19 11.98
C ILE A 65 3.74 0.85 10.99
N GLU A 66 3.84 0.53 9.72
CA GLU A 66 2.96 1.05 8.69
C GLU A 66 1.49 0.69 8.95
N GLY A 67 1.21 -0.57 9.23
CA GLY A 67 -0.15 -1.05 9.44
C GLY A 67 -0.81 -0.51 10.71
N ASN A 68 -0.07 -0.39 11.81
CA ASN A 68 -0.64 -0.05 13.11
C ASN A 68 -0.54 1.45 13.45
N PHE A 69 0.42 2.18 12.89
CA PHE A 69 0.68 3.57 13.24
C PHE A 69 0.55 4.54 12.06
N LEU A 70 1.20 4.24 10.92
CA LEU A 70 1.21 5.18 9.79
C LEU A 70 -0.13 5.21 9.06
N ASN A 71 -0.67 4.05 8.70
CA ASN A 71 -1.91 3.98 7.94
C ASN A 71 -3.09 4.63 8.69
N PRO A 72 -3.37 4.33 9.97
CA PRO A 72 -4.43 5.01 10.71
C PRO A 72 -4.20 6.52 10.84
N LYS A 73 -2.94 6.93 11.02
CA LYS A 73 -2.58 8.34 11.22
C LYS A 73 -2.63 9.17 9.94
N ILE A 74 -2.29 8.58 8.80
CA ILE A 74 -2.24 9.25 7.50
C ILE A 74 -3.58 9.18 6.77
N MET A 75 -4.23 8.02 6.80
CA MET A 75 -5.45 7.76 6.03
C MET A 75 -6.73 8.00 6.85
N GLY A 76 -6.65 8.05 8.18
CA GLY A 76 -7.81 8.19 9.05
C GLY A 76 -8.82 7.05 8.85
N THR A 77 -10.09 7.32 9.17
CA THR A 77 -11.20 6.36 8.99
C THR A 77 -11.71 6.28 7.54
N ALA A 78 -11.29 7.18 6.68
CA ALA A 78 -11.83 7.32 5.31
C ALA A 78 -11.33 6.26 4.32
N ALA A 79 -10.23 5.57 4.61
CA ALA A 79 -9.57 4.66 3.67
C ALA A 79 -9.71 3.17 4.04
N GLN A 80 -10.79 2.78 4.72
CA GLN A 80 -11.08 1.37 4.97
C GLN A 80 -11.67 0.73 3.69
N ILE A 81 -10.81 0.47 2.72
CA ILE A 81 -11.22 -0.32 1.54
C ILE A 81 -11.36 -1.77 1.98
N HIS A 82 -12.53 -2.35 1.76
CA HIS A 82 -12.73 -3.77 2.05
C HIS A 82 -11.76 -4.63 1.23
N PRO A 83 -11.05 -5.62 1.81
CA PRO A 83 -10.06 -6.44 1.10
C PRO A 83 -10.59 -7.07 -0.21
N ALA A 84 -11.86 -7.46 -0.25
CA ALA A 84 -12.48 -7.99 -1.47
C ALA A 84 -12.52 -6.97 -2.63
N LEU A 85 -12.67 -5.67 -2.33
CA LEU A 85 -12.65 -4.62 -3.35
C LEU A 85 -11.23 -4.38 -3.89
N ILE A 86 -10.22 -4.57 -3.06
CA ILE A 86 -8.82 -4.53 -3.49
C ILE A 86 -8.56 -5.64 -4.51
N VAL A 87 -8.97 -6.88 -4.19
CA VAL A 87 -8.81 -8.01 -5.11
C VAL A 87 -9.57 -7.78 -6.40
N PHE A 88 -10.82 -7.30 -6.32
CA PHE A 88 -11.61 -6.98 -7.50
C PHE A 88 -10.97 -5.89 -8.37
N ALA A 89 -10.48 -4.81 -7.76
CA ALA A 89 -9.78 -3.74 -8.46
C ALA A 89 -8.50 -4.25 -9.15
N LEU A 90 -7.71 -5.10 -8.46
CA LEU A 90 -6.50 -5.69 -9.03
C LEU A 90 -6.78 -6.56 -10.24
N VAL A 91 -7.77 -7.47 -10.15
CA VAL A 91 -8.14 -8.36 -11.25
C VAL A 91 -8.70 -7.56 -12.44
N THR A 92 -9.54 -6.57 -12.17
CA THR A 92 -10.07 -5.69 -13.22
C THR A 92 -8.97 -4.87 -13.87
N GLY A 93 -8.09 -4.28 -13.08
CA GLY A 93 -6.97 -3.48 -13.56
C GLY A 93 -5.99 -4.30 -14.39
N GLU A 94 -5.68 -5.51 -13.95
CA GLU A 94 -4.83 -6.45 -14.69
C GLU A 94 -5.45 -6.81 -16.05
N HIS A 95 -6.74 -7.08 -16.08
CA HIS A 95 -7.43 -7.42 -17.32
C HIS A 95 -7.47 -6.26 -18.33
N VAL A 96 -7.55 -5.02 -17.86
CA VAL A 96 -7.63 -3.81 -18.71
C VAL A 96 -6.27 -3.36 -19.24
N ALA A 97 -5.24 -3.35 -18.40
CA ALA A 97 -3.94 -2.79 -18.74
C ALA A 97 -2.74 -3.62 -18.20
N GLY A 98 -2.95 -4.92 -17.96
CA GLY A 98 -1.90 -5.82 -17.47
C GLY A 98 -1.34 -5.38 -16.12
N ILE A 99 -0.04 -5.60 -15.91
CA ILE A 99 0.67 -5.28 -14.66
C ILE A 99 0.53 -3.80 -14.30
N ALA A 100 0.60 -2.90 -15.27
CA ALA A 100 0.44 -1.45 -15.02
C ALA A 100 -0.96 -1.13 -14.51
N GLY A 101 -2.00 -1.77 -15.07
CA GLY A 101 -3.37 -1.63 -14.60
C GLY A 101 -3.56 -2.17 -13.18
N ALA A 102 -2.97 -3.31 -12.85
CA ALA A 102 -3.01 -3.86 -11.50
C ALA A 102 -2.32 -2.92 -10.48
N LEU A 103 -1.15 -2.37 -10.80
CA LEU A 103 -0.44 -1.43 -9.92
C LEU A 103 -1.23 -0.15 -9.66
N LEU A 104 -1.92 0.36 -10.66
CA LEU A 104 -2.68 1.61 -10.57
C LEU A 104 -4.14 1.40 -10.10
N ALA A 105 -4.64 0.17 -10.10
CA ALA A 105 -6.03 -0.13 -9.77
C ALA A 105 -6.47 0.37 -8.40
N VAL A 106 -5.64 0.15 -7.37
CA VAL A 106 -5.98 0.55 -5.99
C VAL A 106 -5.93 2.07 -5.80
N PRO A 107 -4.89 2.80 -6.26
CA PRO A 107 -4.90 4.26 -6.24
C PRO A 107 -6.10 4.87 -6.99
N LEU A 108 -6.43 4.36 -8.18
CA LEU A 108 -7.60 4.81 -8.95
C LEU A 108 -8.91 4.54 -8.22
N TYR A 109 -9.05 3.35 -7.64
CA TYR A 109 -10.22 3.01 -6.84
C TYR A 109 -10.37 3.96 -5.64
N SER A 110 -9.27 4.27 -4.93
CA SER A 110 -9.28 5.18 -3.78
C SER A 110 -9.74 6.59 -4.17
N ILE A 111 -9.30 7.09 -5.33
CA ILE A 111 -9.74 8.39 -5.87
C ILE A 111 -11.24 8.35 -6.17
N LEU A 112 -11.71 7.33 -6.86
CA LEU A 112 -13.13 7.15 -7.18
C LEU A 112 -13.98 7.06 -5.92
N GLN A 113 -13.55 6.27 -4.95
CA GLN A 113 -14.24 6.13 -3.67
C GLN A 113 -14.36 7.46 -2.93
N THR A 114 -13.26 8.23 -2.84
CA THR A 114 -13.25 9.55 -2.21
C THR A 114 -14.20 10.51 -2.91
N PHE A 115 -14.21 10.48 -4.24
CA PHE A 115 -15.13 11.30 -5.04
C PHE A 115 -16.60 10.95 -4.79
N PHE A 116 -16.92 9.66 -4.71
CA PHE A 116 -18.29 9.20 -4.38
C PHE A 116 -18.71 9.62 -2.97
N PHE A 117 -17.83 9.50 -1.98
CA PHE A 117 -18.12 9.96 -0.62
C PHE A 117 -18.34 11.47 -0.56
N PHE A 118 -17.53 12.23 -1.29
CA PHE A 118 -17.71 13.68 -1.38
C PHE A 118 -19.07 14.05 -1.99
N LEU A 119 -19.46 13.43 -3.10
CA LEU A 119 -20.76 13.66 -3.71
C LEU A 119 -21.91 13.29 -2.75
N LYS A 120 -21.79 12.15 -2.05
CA LYS A 120 -22.79 11.69 -1.10
C LYS A 120 -22.95 12.71 0.06
N SER A 121 -21.84 13.17 0.66
CA SER A 121 -21.90 14.17 1.73
C SER A 121 -22.53 15.49 1.28
N MET A 122 -22.25 15.91 0.05
CA MET A 122 -22.83 17.11 -0.54
C MET A 122 -24.36 17.01 -0.72
N VAL A 123 -24.84 15.83 -1.16
CA VAL A 123 -26.27 15.57 -1.28
C VAL A 123 -26.95 15.54 0.08
N GLU A 124 -26.36 14.89 1.08
CA GLU A 124 -26.88 14.82 2.44
C GLU A 124 -26.96 16.21 3.11
N GLU A 125 -25.99 17.09 2.88
CA GLU A 125 -26.05 18.47 3.35
C GLU A 125 -27.21 19.27 2.70
N LEU A 126 -27.39 19.16 1.38
CA LEU A 126 -28.48 19.80 0.66
C LEU A 126 -29.86 19.32 1.11
N GLU A 127 -29.99 18.03 1.41
CA GLU A 127 -31.25 17.47 1.97
C GLU A 127 -31.53 17.99 3.38
N LYS A 128 -30.50 18.12 4.22
CA LYS A 128 -30.62 18.67 5.58
C LYS A 128 -31.09 20.13 5.58
N ASP A 129 -30.49 20.93 4.72
CA ASP A 129 -30.88 22.35 4.57
C ASP A 129 -32.31 22.48 4.06
N ARG A 130 -32.72 21.61 3.16
CA ARG A 130 -34.07 21.60 2.61
C ARG A 130 -35.14 21.18 3.66
N THR A 131 -34.80 20.23 4.53
CA THR A 131 -35.71 19.80 5.61
C THR A 131 -35.72 20.79 6.77
N ALA A 132 -34.68 21.58 6.98
CA ALA A 132 -34.65 22.63 8.00
C ALA A 132 -35.42 23.90 7.57
N ALA A 133 -35.63 24.08 6.26
CA ALA A 133 -36.34 25.24 5.69
C ALA A 133 -37.84 25.01 5.45
N ALA A 134 -38.33 23.76 5.64
CA ALA A 134 -39.75 23.37 5.47
C ALA A 134 -40.45 23.24 6.82
#